data_857133cd75698c7bdc7941284e04255f
#
_entry.id   857133cd75698c7bdc7941284e04255f
#
_cell.length_a   1.000
_cell.length_b   1.000
_cell.length_c   1.000
_cell.angle_alpha   90.00
_cell.angle_beta   90.00
_cell.angle_gamma   90.00
#
_symmetry.space_group_name_H-M   'P 1'
#
loop_
_entity.id
_entity.type
_entity.pdbx_description
1 polymer ?
#
loop_
_entity_poly.entity_id
_entity_poly.type
_entity_poly.pdbx_seq_one_letter_code
_entity_poly.pdbx_strand_id
1 'polypeptide(L)'
;MWTYSQTSGELYHDGVLVGTGYSGLGLEKDDSGAQDEAGVGPIPQGSWMIGNAGNSPTLGPLAIPLWPAAGTETYGRSGFFIHGDSLDHPGSASHGCIVLEHNVRLAISQSDDKALTVTA
;
A
#
# COMPACT_ATOMS: atom_id res chain seq x y z
N MET A 1 -10.36 -8.21 -8.27
CA MET A 1 -9.05 -7.56 -8.23
C MET A 1 -9.14 -6.24 -7.49
N TRP A 2 -8.19 -6.00 -6.62
CA TRP A 2 -7.98 -4.71 -5.97
C TRP A 2 -7.12 -3.83 -6.86
N THR A 3 -7.41 -2.53 -6.89
CA THR A 3 -6.63 -1.54 -7.66
C THR A 3 -6.33 -0.34 -6.78
N TYR A 4 -5.07 0.04 -6.70
CA TYR A 4 -4.62 1.20 -5.93
C TYR A 4 -3.95 2.22 -6.84
N SER A 5 -4.35 3.50 -6.73
CA SER A 5 -3.74 4.60 -7.48
C SER A 5 -2.70 5.32 -6.63
N GLN A 6 -1.47 5.41 -7.14
CA GLN A 6 -0.38 6.14 -6.46
C GLN A 6 -0.73 7.61 -6.24
N THR A 7 -1.32 8.25 -7.24
CA THR A 7 -1.58 9.69 -7.21
C THR A 7 -2.77 10.09 -6.35
N SER A 8 -3.87 9.34 -6.43
CA SER A 8 -5.08 9.66 -5.67
C SER A 8 -5.13 9.02 -4.30
N GLY A 9 -4.39 7.93 -4.09
CA GLY A 9 -4.48 7.12 -2.88
C GLY A 9 -5.75 6.30 -2.80
N GLU A 10 -6.54 6.27 -3.86
CA GLU A 10 -7.82 5.55 -3.88
C GLU A 10 -7.61 4.06 -4.09
N LEU A 11 -8.31 3.26 -3.29
CA LEU A 11 -8.37 1.81 -3.41
C LEU A 11 -9.74 1.39 -3.91
N TYR A 12 -9.73 0.60 -4.96
CA TYR A 12 -10.94 0.04 -5.57
C TYR A 12 -10.92 -1.48 -5.44
N HIS A 13 -12.10 -2.07 -5.32
CA HIS A 13 -12.29 -3.51 -5.44
C HIS A 13 -13.34 -3.79 -6.51
N ASP A 14 -12.92 -4.47 -7.58
CA ASP A 14 -13.77 -4.76 -8.74
C ASP A 14 -14.46 -3.50 -9.27
N GLY A 15 -13.73 -2.38 -9.30
CA GLY A 15 -14.21 -1.11 -9.82
C GLY A 15 -15.01 -0.26 -8.85
N VAL A 16 -15.20 -0.72 -7.61
CA VAL A 16 -15.93 0.02 -6.56
C VAL A 16 -14.93 0.64 -5.58
N LEU A 17 -15.06 1.95 -5.34
CA LEU A 17 -14.21 2.64 -4.37
C LEU A 17 -14.47 2.12 -2.96
N VAL A 18 -13.40 1.66 -2.31
CA VAL A 18 -13.45 1.10 -0.95
C VAL A 18 -12.91 2.08 0.08
N GLY A 19 -11.87 2.82 -0.25
CA GLY A 19 -11.26 3.76 0.67
C GLY A 19 -10.15 4.57 0.00
N THR A 20 -9.62 5.54 0.74
CA THR A 20 -8.55 6.41 0.28
C THR A 20 -7.48 6.47 1.35
N GLY A 21 -6.23 6.28 0.96
CA GLY A 21 -5.07 6.36 1.84
C GLY A 21 -3.92 7.10 1.16
N TYR A 22 -2.70 6.69 1.52
CA TYR A 22 -1.52 7.28 0.88
C TYR A 22 -0.36 6.29 0.87
N SER A 23 0.65 6.59 0.04
CA SER A 23 1.89 5.81 -0.05
C SER A 23 3.05 6.76 -0.31
N GLY A 24 4.12 6.63 0.48
CA GLY A 24 5.28 7.51 0.41
C GLY A 24 5.32 8.57 1.51
N LEU A 25 6.40 9.34 1.55
CA LEU A 25 6.72 10.26 2.63
C LEU A 25 7.10 11.64 2.09
N GLY A 26 6.59 12.69 2.73
CA GLY A 26 6.97 14.06 2.44
C GLY A 26 6.52 14.51 1.05
N LEU A 27 7.42 15.15 0.30
CA LEU A 27 7.14 15.64 -1.04
C LEU A 27 6.93 14.52 -2.05
N GLU A 28 7.44 13.34 -1.77
CA GLU A 28 7.34 12.15 -2.63
C GLU A 28 6.08 11.33 -2.35
N LYS A 29 5.30 11.70 -1.33
CA LYS A 29 4.03 11.05 -1.03
C LYS A 29 3.07 11.21 -2.21
N ASP A 30 2.49 10.10 -2.62
CA ASP A 30 1.52 10.05 -3.72
C ASP A 30 2.05 10.61 -5.03
N ASP A 31 3.37 10.60 -5.21
CA ASP A 31 4.04 11.04 -6.43
C ASP A 31 4.51 9.84 -7.24
N SER A 32 3.80 9.55 -8.33
CA SER A 32 4.13 8.41 -9.19
C SER A 32 5.51 8.54 -9.82
N GLY A 33 6.01 9.76 -10.01
CA GLY A 33 7.36 10.00 -10.52
C GLY A 33 8.46 9.65 -9.54
N ALA A 34 8.14 9.46 -8.26
CA ALA A 34 9.11 9.13 -7.21
C ALA A 34 9.10 7.63 -6.84
N GLN A 35 8.43 6.77 -7.60
CA GLN A 35 8.28 5.36 -7.25
C GLN A 35 9.60 4.58 -7.17
N ASP A 36 10.67 5.08 -7.76
CA ASP A 36 12.01 4.48 -7.71
C ASP A 36 12.84 4.99 -6.52
N GLU A 37 12.33 5.93 -5.74
CA GLU A 37 13.07 6.54 -4.63
C GLU A 37 12.85 5.76 -3.33
N ALA A 38 13.87 5.02 -2.92
CA ALA A 38 13.82 4.20 -1.71
C ALA A 38 13.58 5.05 -0.46
N GLY A 39 12.71 4.58 0.43
CA GLY A 39 12.43 5.20 1.72
C GLY A 39 11.44 6.37 1.68
N VAL A 40 11.11 6.91 0.52
CA VAL A 40 10.23 8.08 0.39
C VAL A 40 9.18 7.95 -0.70
N GLY A 41 9.47 7.25 -1.79
CA GLY A 41 8.53 7.09 -2.90
C GLY A 41 7.35 6.17 -2.58
N PRO A 42 6.24 6.27 -3.32
CA PRO A 42 5.11 5.35 -3.15
C PRO A 42 5.48 3.93 -3.59
N ILE A 43 4.61 2.98 -3.25
CA ILE A 43 4.74 1.60 -3.73
C ILE A 43 4.80 1.59 -5.26
N PRO A 44 5.75 0.85 -5.86
CA PRO A 44 5.87 0.83 -7.32
C PRO A 44 4.65 0.28 -8.05
N GLN A 45 4.42 0.79 -9.25
CA GLN A 45 3.38 0.29 -10.14
C GLN A 45 3.65 -1.15 -10.54
N GLY A 46 2.58 -1.89 -10.75
CA GLY A 46 2.65 -3.27 -11.20
C GLY A 46 1.65 -4.17 -10.52
N SER A 47 1.89 -5.47 -10.61
CA SER A 47 1.03 -6.50 -10.02
C SER A 47 1.63 -7.00 -8.71
N TRP A 48 0.79 -7.08 -7.69
CA TRP A 48 1.19 -7.47 -6.34
C TRP A 48 0.28 -8.56 -5.80
N MET A 49 0.83 -9.38 -4.92
CA MET A 49 0.09 -10.42 -4.22
C MET A 49 -0.10 -9.99 -2.77
N ILE A 50 -1.33 -10.11 -2.28
CA ILE A 50 -1.71 -9.76 -0.91
C ILE A 50 -1.49 -10.99 -0.02
N GLY A 51 -0.67 -10.84 1.02
CA GLY A 51 -0.43 -11.89 1.99
C GLY A 51 -1.44 -11.90 3.13
N ASN A 52 -1.15 -12.69 4.15
CA ASN A 52 -2.00 -12.80 5.33
C ASN A 52 -1.73 -11.67 6.31
N ALA A 53 -2.80 -11.05 6.83
CA ALA A 53 -2.69 -10.00 7.82
C ALA A 53 -2.16 -10.54 9.15
N GLY A 54 -1.38 -9.73 9.85
CA GLY A 54 -0.85 -10.04 11.16
C GLY A 54 -0.56 -8.79 11.95
N ASN A 55 -0.16 -8.97 13.20
CA ASN A 55 0.24 -7.85 14.06
C ASN A 55 1.75 -7.66 13.95
N SER A 56 2.17 -6.42 13.71
CA SER A 56 3.59 -6.08 13.59
C SER A 56 4.02 -5.20 14.77
N PRO A 57 5.19 -5.46 15.38
CA PRO A 57 5.72 -4.59 16.44
C PRO A 57 5.98 -3.16 15.98
N THR A 58 6.28 -2.97 14.69
CA THR A 58 6.59 -1.65 14.12
C THR A 58 5.43 -1.04 13.37
N LEU A 59 4.63 -1.86 12.66
CA LEU A 59 3.55 -1.38 11.81
C LEU A 59 2.16 -1.44 12.47
N GLY A 60 2.07 -2.05 13.64
CA GLY A 60 0.84 -2.15 14.41
C GLY A 60 -0.05 -3.33 14.00
N PRO A 61 -1.29 -3.32 14.48
CA PRO A 61 -2.23 -4.41 14.21
C PRO A 61 -2.71 -4.39 12.75
N LEU A 62 -3.06 -5.58 12.26
CA LEU A 62 -3.65 -5.76 10.93
C LEU A 62 -2.75 -5.20 9.83
N ALA A 63 -1.46 -5.51 9.90
CA ALA A 63 -0.50 -5.23 8.83
C ALA A 63 -0.57 -6.36 7.80
N ILE A 64 -0.64 -6.00 6.52
CA ILE A 64 -0.85 -6.94 5.42
C ILE A 64 0.36 -6.90 4.50
N PRO A 65 1.17 -7.98 4.42
CA PRO A 65 2.33 -7.98 3.54
C PRO A 65 1.93 -8.01 2.08
N LEU A 66 2.73 -7.34 1.24
CA LEU A 66 2.56 -7.29 -0.20
C LEU A 66 3.81 -7.85 -0.87
N TRP A 67 3.62 -8.75 -1.81
CA TRP A 67 4.70 -9.38 -2.57
C TRP A 67 4.58 -9.00 -4.03
N PRO A 68 5.68 -8.55 -4.69
CA PRO A 68 5.62 -8.24 -6.12
C PRO A 68 5.41 -9.54 -6.91
N ALA A 69 4.50 -9.50 -7.87
CA ALA A 69 4.35 -10.60 -8.82
C ALA A 69 5.49 -10.57 -9.82
N ALA A 70 5.74 -11.70 -10.49
CA ALA A 70 6.81 -11.80 -11.49
C ALA A 70 6.64 -10.71 -12.55
N GLY A 71 7.74 -10.03 -12.88
CA GLY A 71 7.75 -8.96 -13.87
C GLY A 71 7.45 -7.57 -13.30
N THR A 72 7.10 -7.44 -12.02
CA THR A 72 6.91 -6.14 -11.39
C THR A 72 8.25 -5.53 -11.03
N GLU A 73 8.50 -4.30 -11.52
CA GLU A 73 9.74 -3.59 -11.23
C GLU A 73 9.66 -2.96 -9.85
N THR A 74 10.56 -3.34 -8.96
CA THR A 74 10.60 -2.83 -7.58
C THR A 74 11.75 -1.84 -7.33
N TYR A 75 12.61 -1.62 -8.31
CA TYR A 75 13.76 -0.70 -8.20
C TYR A 75 14.69 -1.06 -7.04
N GLY A 76 14.85 -2.36 -6.74
CA GLY A 76 15.66 -2.83 -5.62
C GLY A 76 15.03 -2.60 -4.25
N ARG A 77 13.79 -2.11 -4.19
CA ARG A 77 13.05 -1.84 -2.97
C ARG A 77 12.30 -3.10 -2.50
N SER A 78 12.07 -3.21 -1.20
CA SER A 78 11.40 -4.38 -0.60
C SER A 78 10.68 -4.00 0.69
N GLY A 79 9.98 -4.98 1.30
CA GLY A 79 9.33 -4.77 2.60
C GLY A 79 8.03 -3.98 2.50
N PHE A 80 7.25 -4.20 1.46
CA PHE A 80 5.98 -3.47 1.28
C PHE A 80 4.83 -4.14 2.05
N PHE A 81 4.02 -3.30 2.70
CA PHE A 81 2.84 -3.71 3.46
C PHE A 81 1.70 -2.73 3.22
N ILE A 82 0.50 -3.16 3.59
CA ILE A 82 -0.62 -2.25 3.88
C ILE A 82 -0.74 -2.18 5.40
N HIS A 83 -0.71 -0.97 5.98
CA HIS A 83 -0.82 -0.81 7.42
C HIS A 83 -1.57 0.47 7.79
N GLY A 84 -1.73 0.72 9.09
CA GLY A 84 -2.43 1.91 9.59
C GLY A 84 -1.53 3.12 9.70
N ASP A 85 -2.16 4.28 9.85
CA ASP A 85 -1.45 5.55 9.98
C ASP A 85 -0.84 5.71 11.37
N SER A 86 0.09 6.65 11.51
CA SER A 86 0.65 7.04 12.79
C SER A 86 -0.41 7.77 13.63
N LEU A 87 -0.52 7.42 14.90
CA LEU A 87 -1.40 8.13 15.83
C LEU A 87 -0.81 9.49 16.21
N ASP A 88 0.51 9.58 16.29
CA ASP A 88 1.21 10.79 16.73
C ASP A 88 1.46 11.76 15.57
N HIS A 89 1.72 11.23 14.38
CA HIS A 89 2.06 12.02 13.19
C HIS A 89 1.28 11.53 11.98
N PRO A 90 -0.04 11.80 11.91
CA PRO A 90 -0.84 11.36 10.76
C PRO A 90 -0.27 11.89 9.44
N GLY A 91 -0.25 11.02 8.43
CA GLY A 91 0.28 11.34 7.11
C GLY A 91 1.77 11.09 6.94
N SER A 92 2.48 10.60 7.97
CA SER A 92 3.93 10.40 7.93
C SER A 92 4.36 8.96 8.25
N ALA A 93 3.44 7.99 8.16
CA ALA A 93 3.72 6.60 8.54
C ALA A 93 4.26 5.73 7.40
N SER A 94 4.37 6.25 6.18
CA SER A 94 4.77 5.46 5.02
C SER A 94 6.15 5.82 4.51
N HIS A 95 6.97 4.79 4.26
CA HIS A 95 8.21 4.89 3.50
C HIS A 95 8.09 4.15 2.17
N GLY A 96 6.86 3.90 1.71
CA GLY A 96 6.52 3.17 0.49
C GLY A 96 5.36 2.20 0.68
N CYS A 97 4.99 1.88 1.92
CA CYS A 97 3.80 1.06 2.19
C CYS A 97 2.53 1.84 1.88
N ILE A 98 1.44 1.12 1.65
CA ILE A 98 0.12 1.73 1.51
C ILE A 98 -0.48 1.90 2.91
N VAL A 99 -0.88 3.12 3.25
CA VAL A 99 -1.55 3.42 4.52
C VAL A 99 -3.04 3.54 4.27
N LEU A 100 -3.83 2.71 4.96
CA LEU A 100 -5.29 2.65 4.87
C LEU A 100 -5.88 2.53 6.26
N GLU A 101 -7.12 2.98 6.43
CA GLU A 101 -7.80 2.88 7.71
C GLU A 101 -8.14 1.43 8.08
N HIS A 102 -8.47 1.22 9.34
CA HIS A 102 -8.70 -0.13 9.90
C HIS A 102 -9.79 -0.90 9.17
N ASN A 103 -10.94 -0.28 8.91
CA ASN A 103 -12.06 -0.97 8.27
C ASN A 103 -11.74 -1.42 6.83
N VAL A 104 -10.95 -0.64 6.12
CA VAL A 104 -10.50 -0.99 4.77
C VAL A 104 -9.52 -2.18 4.83
N ARG A 105 -8.57 -2.14 5.76
CA ARG A 105 -7.62 -3.25 5.96
C ARG A 105 -8.34 -4.53 6.36
N LEU A 106 -9.37 -4.42 7.21
CA LEU A 106 -10.17 -5.56 7.62
C LEU A 106 -10.89 -6.19 6.41
N ALA A 107 -11.48 -5.38 5.56
CA ALA A 107 -12.14 -5.86 4.34
C ALA A 107 -11.17 -6.61 3.43
N ILE A 108 -9.96 -6.08 3.24
CA ILE A 108 -8.92 -6.74 2.44
C ILE A 108 -8.55 -8.09 3.07
N SER A 109 -8.33 -8.11 4.38
CA SER A 109 -7.89 -9.32 5.09
C SER A 109 -8.93 -10.44 5.05
N GLN A 110 -10.21 -10.10 4.98
CA GLN A 110 -11.32 -11.05 4.95
C GLN A 110 -11.67 -11.50 3.53
N SER A 111 -11.13 -10.85 2.51
CA SER A 111 -11.40 -11.18 1.11
C SER A 111 -10.55 -12.36 0.64
N ASP A 112 -11.14 -13.22 -0.19
CA ASP A 112 -10.40 -14.28 -0.88
C ASP A 112 -9.62 -13.75 -2.08
N ASP A 113 -9.91 -12.52 -2.51
CA ASP A 113 -9.22 -11.87 -3.62
C ASP A 113 -7.88 -11.31 -3.14
N LYS A 114 -6.79 -11.93 -3.56
CA LYS A 114 -5.42 -11.58 -3.14
C LYS A 114 -4.62 -10.92 -4.25
N ALA A 115 -5.27 -10.49 -5.32
CA ALA A 115 -4.62 -9.80 -6.43
C ALA A 115 -4.79 -8.28 -6.30
N LEU A 116 -3.66 -7.56 -6.37
CA LEU A 116 -3.62 -6.10 -6.31
C LEU A 116 -2.85 -5.58 -7.52
N THR A 117 -3.40 -4.58 -8.19
CA THR A 117 -2.67 -3.81 -9.21
C THR A 117 -2.45 -2.40 -8.69
N VAL A 118 -1.20 -1.93 -8.73
CA VAL A 118 -0.84 -0.54 -8.43
C VAL A 118 -0.68 0.21 -9.74
N THR A 119 -1.42 1.30 -9.87
CA THR A 119 -1.39 2.20 -11.04
C THR A 119 -0.86 3.57 -10.62
N ALA A 120 -0.65 4.44 -11.58
CA ALA A 120 -0.22 5.82 -11.33
C ALA A 120 -1.19 6.63 -10.47
#